data_2bcbaec9cdc3cd002e27ed21909c0451
#
_entry.id   2bcbaec9cdc3cd002e27ed21909c0451
#
_cell.length_a   1.000
_cell.length_b   1.000
_cell.length_c   1.000
_cell.angle_alpha   90.00
_cell.angle_beta   90.00
_cell.angle_gamma   90.00
#
_symmetry.space_group_name_H-M   'P 1'
#
loop_
_entity.id
_entity.type
_entity.pdbx_description
1 polymer ?
#
loop_
_entity_poly.entity_id
_entity_poly.type
_entity_poly.pdbx_seq_one_letter_code
_entity_poly.pdbx_strand_id
1 'polypeptide(L)'
;MTSKVLFTGKTHTTAGAGGAGRSSDGFLDIKLPQPHPAAENLFGVAWSACYMGALELAASKKKIKLPADMAVDAEINLNLADGAFFLSARLNVSLPGVYRSVAEELVQAAHGICPYSKAMHGNISVETNVV
;
A
#
# COMPACT_ATOMS: atom_id res chain seq x y z
N MET A 1 -6.26 6.26 26.18
CA MET A 1 -6.88 6.19 24.84
C MET A 1 -7.46 4.81 24.62
N THR A 2 -8.75 4.74 24.38
CA THR A 2 -9.40 3.48 24.02
C THR A 2 -9.28 3.25 22.51
N SER A 3 -9.04 2.02 22.13
CA SER A 3 -9.01 1.61 20.73
C SER A 3 -10.07 0.53 20.50
N LYS A 4 -10.49 0.40 19.24
CA LYS A 4 -11.36 -0.71 18.85
C LYS A 4 -10.89 -1.28 17.52
N VAL A 5 -11.04 -2.58 17.36
CA VAL A 5 -10.74 -3.25 16.11
C VAL A 5 -11.90 -3.01 15.15
N LEU A 6 -11.63 -2.39 14.00
CA LEU A 6 -12.63 -2.14 12.97
C LEU A 6 -12.79 -3.32 12.03
N PHE A 7 -11.70 -4.01 11.73
CA PHE A 7 -11.70 -5.15 10.82
C PHE A 7 -10.49 -6.04 11.11
N THR A 8 -10.66 -7.34 10.96
CA THR A 8 -9.58 -8.31 11.07
C THR A 8 -9.53 -9.14 9.79
N GLY A 9 -8.45 -9.00 9.03
CA GLY A 9 -8.17 -9.87 7.90
C GLY A 9 -7.58 -11.18 8.39
N LYS A 10 -8.07 -12.31 7.86
CA LYS A 10 -7.54 -13.64 8.20
C LYS A 10 -7.17 -14.35 6.91
N THR A 11 -5.93 -14.84 6.86
CA THR A 11 -5.41 -15.55 5.69
C THR A 11 -4.80 -16.88 6.11
N HIS A 12 -4.85 -17.84 5.19
CA HIS A 12 -4.15 -19.12 5.30
C HIS A 12 -3.20 -19.23 4.13
N THR A 13 -1.93 -19.42 4.40
CA THR A 13 -0.88 -19.44 3.38
C THR A 13 -0.09 -20.72 3.46
N THR A 14 0.04 -21.39 2.32
CA THR A 14 0.76 -22.67 2.22
C THR A 14 2.00 -22.53 1.35
N ALA A 15 2.99 -23.37 1.60
CA ALA A 15 4.26 -23.41 0.87
C ALA A 15 4.24 -24.50 -0.21
N GLY A 16 5.34 -24.59 -0.96
CA GLY A 16 5.58 -25.66 -1.93
C GLY A 16 5.06 -25.34 -3.32
N ALA A 17 5.11 -26.35 -4.21
CA ALA A 17 4.75 -26.18 -5.62
C ALA A 17 3.29 -25.76 -5.82
N GLY A 18 2.39 -26.18 -4.94
CA GLY A 18 0.99 -25.79 -4.96
C GLY A 18 0.67 -24.68 -3.95
N GLY A 19 1.68 -23.92 -3.51
CA GLY A 19 1.51 -22.87 -2.51
C GLY A 19 0.52 -21.79 -2.94
N ALA A 20 -0.27 -21.32 -1.98
CA ALA A 20 -1.29 -20.32 -2.21
C ALA A 20 -1.55 -19.53 -0.94
N GLY A 21 -2.03 -18.30 -1.11
CA GLY A 21 -2.55 -17.47 -0.03
C GLY A 21 -4.04 -17.24 -0.24
N ARG A 22 -4.84 -17.53 0.75
CA ARG A 22 -6.30 -17.36 0.67
C ARG A 22 -6.84 -16.66 1.89
N SER A 23 -7.75 -15.74 1.67
CA SER A 23 -8.48 -15.12 2.78
C SER A 23 -9.66 -15.99 3.20
N SER A 24 -10.04 -15.87 4.48
CA SER A 24 -11.16 -16.64 5.03
C SER A 24 -12.51 -16.29 4.39
N ASP A 25 -12.64 -15.07 3.84
CA ASP A 25 -13.84 -14.61 3.16
C ASP A 25 -13.88 -15.00 1.67
N GLY A 26 -12.82 -15.61 1.16
CA GLY A 26 -12.73 -16.05 -0.23
C GLY A 26 -12.39 -14.98 -1.26
N PHE A 27 -12.26 -13.72 -0.87
CA PHE A 27 -11.92 -12.64 -1.80
C PHE A 27 -10.51 -12.75 -2.37
N LEU A 28 -9.56 -13.19 -1.56
CA LEU A 28 -8.20 -13.41 -2.02
C LEU A 28 -7.93 -14.89 -2.21
N ASP A 29 -7.47 -15.24 -3.40
CA ASP A 29 -7.06 -16.60 -3.73
C ASP A 29 -5.92 -16.46 -4.75
N ILE A 30 -4.68 -16.54 -4.26
CA ILE A 30 -3.50 -16.18 -5.02
C ILE A 30 -2.50 -17.32 -4.99
N LYS A 31 -2.00 -17.70 -6.16
CA LYS A 31 -0.89 -18.65 -6.27
C LYS A 31 0.41 -17.98 -5.86
N LEU A 32 1.23 -18.70 -5.13
CA LEU A 32 2.54 -18.24 -4.69
C LEU A 32 3.64 -19.02 -5.41
N PRO A 33 4.18 -18.46 -6.50
CA PRO A 33 5.29 -19.10 -7.20
C PRO A 33 6.57 -19.10 -6.35
N GLN A 34 7.43 -20.05 -6.62
CA GLN A 34 8.74 -20.17 -5.97
C GLN A 34 9.82 -19.71 -6.96
N PRO A 35 10.83 -18.91 -6.51
CA PRO A 35 10.91 -18.20 -5.23
C PRO A 35 9.86 -17.11 -5.12
N HIS A 36 9.75 -16.41 -4.01
CA HIS A 36 8.60 -15.57 -3.66
C HIS A 36 8.68 -14.09 -4.06
N PRO A 37 8.81 -13.72 -5.35
CA PRO A 37 8.64 -12.30 -5.71
C PRO A 37 7.21 -11.81 -5.53
N ALA A 38 6.27 -12.73 -5.36
CA ALA A 38 4.88 -12.39 -5.12
C ALA A 38 4.66 -11.64 -3.81
N ALA A 39 5.52 -11.83 -2.80
CA ALA A 39 5.38 -11.14 -1.51
C ALA A 39 5.47 -9.62 -1.67
N GLU A 40 6.46 -9.13 -2.41
CA GLU A 40 6.63 -7.69 -2.66
C GLU A 40 5.49 -7.15 -3.51
N ASN A 41 5.02 -7.90 -4.50
CA ASN A 41 3.87 -7.52 -5.31
C ASN A 41 2.60 -7.41 -4.45
N LEU A 42 2.36 -8.37 -3.57
CA LEU A 42 1.21 -8.36 -2.68
C LEU A 42 1.26 -7.19 -1.70
N PHE A 43 2.44 -6.92 -1.15
CA PHE A 43 2.66 -5.78 -0.26
C PHE A 43 2.36 -4.47 -0.98
N GLY A 44 2.81 -4.32 -2.22
CA GLY A 44 2.55 -3.14 -3.04
C GLY A 44 1.05 -2.92 -3.25
N VAL A 45 0.32 -3.95 -3.59
CA VAL A 45 -1.13 -3.87 -3.78
C VAL A 45 -1.85 -3.54 -2.47
N ALA A 46 -1.46 -4.21 -1.38
CA ALA A 46 -2.07 -3.98 -0.06
C ALA A 46 -1.86 -2.54 0.40
N TRP A 47 -0.64 -2.06 0.31
CA TRP A 47 -0.32 -0.68 0.69
C TRP A 47 -1.05 0.32 -0.19
N SER A 48 -1.05 0.12 -1.50
CA SER A 48 -1.73 1.01 -2.45
C SER A 48 -3.23 1.10 -2.18
N ALA A 49 -3.87 -0.02 -1.91
CA ALA A 49 -5.30 -0.05 -1.59
C ALA A 49 -5.60 0.75 -0.31
N CYS A 50 -4.82 0.52 0.73
CA CYS A 50 -4.94 1.25 1.99
C CYS A 50 -4.68 2.75 1.79
N TYR A 51 -3.64 3.07 1.03
CA TYR A 51 -3.24 4.45 0.74
C TYR A 51 -4.32 5.20 -0.06
N MET A 52 -4.96 4.54 -1.03
CA MET A 52 -6.07 5.16 -1.78
C MET A 52 -7.25 5.49 -0.87
N GLY A 53 -7.58 4.63 0.08
CA GLY A 53 -8.59 4.93 1.08
C GLY A 53 -8.24 6.16 1.91
N ALA A 54 -6.96 6.31 2.25
CA ALA A 54 -6.46 7.48 2.97
C ALA A 54 -6.52 8.75 2.11
N LEU A 55 -6.24 8.65 0.80
CA LEU A 55 -6.39 9.76 -0.14
C LEU A 55 -7.84 10.23 -0.21
N GLU A 56 -8.79 9.29 -0.31
CA GLU A 56 -10.21 9.61 -0.32
C GLU A 56 -10.63 10.36 0.94
N LEU A 57 -10.15 9.92 2.09
CA LEU A 57 -10.46 10.56 3.36
C LEU A 57 -9.85 11.95 3.45
N ALA A 58 -8.61 12.11 3.02
CA ALA A 58 -7.94 13.43 2.98
C ALA A 58 -8.68 14.39 2.06
N ALA A 59 -9.08 13.92 0.88
CA ALA A 59 -9.83 14.72 -0.10
C ALA A 59 -11.20 15.12 0.44
N SER A 60 -11.88 14.21 1.11
CA SER A 60 -13.18 14.47 1.73
C SER A 60 -13.11 15.62 2.74
N LYS A 61 -12.06 15.65 3.54
CA LYS A 61 -11.87 16.72 4.52
C LYS A 61 -11.70 18.10 3.87
N LYS A 62 -11.19 18.14 2.65
CA LYS A 62 -11.01 19.37 1.85
C LYS A 62 -12.15 19.59 0.86
N LYS A 63 -13.17 18.74 0.86
CA LYS A 63 -14.30 18.79 -0.07
C LYS A 63 -13.85 18.71 -1.53
N ILE A 64 -12.82 17.93 -1.79
CA ILE A 64 -12.28 17.66 -3.13
C ILE A 64 -12.75 16.31 -3.58
N LYS A 65 -13.26 16.23 -4.81
CA LYS A 65 -13.64 14.97 -5.43
C LYS A 65 -12.44 14.40 -6.17
N LEU A 66 -12.04 13.18 -5.83
CA LEU A 66 -10.95 12.50 -6.53
C LEU A 66 -11.45 11.91 -7.85
N PRO A 67 -10.56 11.83 -8.86
CA PRO A 67 -10.93 11.22 -10.14
C PRO A 67 -11.17 9.72 -9.97
N ALA A 68 -12.12 9.17 -10.75
CA ALA A 68 -12.44 7.76 -10.71
C ALA A 68 -11.29 6.87 -11.21
N ASP A 69 -10.41 7.45 -12.02
CA ASP A 69 -9.25 6.76 -12.59
C ASP A 69 -7.94 7.03 -11.85
N MET A 70 -8.03 7.46 -10.58
CA MET A 70 -6.83 7.59 -9.76
C MET A 70 -6.12 6.25 -9.63
N ALA A 71 -4.81 6.30 -9.54
CA ALA A 71 -3.99 5.08 -9.46
C ALA A 71 -2.76 5.31 -8.60
N VAL A 72 -2.27 4.22 -8.02
CA VAL A 72 -1.00 4.20 -7.32
C VAL A 72 -0.16 3.07 -7.91
N ASP A 73 1.00 3.42 -8.45
CA ASP A 73 1.99 2.45 -8.88
C ASP A 73 3.03 2.32 -7.79
N ALA A 74 3.08 1.16 -7.17
CA ALA A 74 3.98 0.91 -6.06
C ALA A 74 5.13 0.00 -6.51
N GLU A 75 6.34 0.41 -6.17
CA GLU A 75 7.55 -0.40 -6.33
C GLU A 75 8.03 -0.76 -4.93
N ILE A 76 8.13 -2.04 -4.67
CA ILE A 76 8.66 -2.55 -3.40
C ILE A 76 9.95 -3.30 -3.71
N ASN A 77 11.04 -2.81 -3.16
CA ASN A 77 12.36 -3.41 -3.39
C ASN A 77 12.75 -4.28 -2.21
N LEU A 78 13.23 -5.47 -2.52
CA LEU A 78 13.95 -6.31 -1.57
C LEU A 78 15.43 -6.00 -1.75
N ASN A 79 16.05 -5.48 -0.71
CA ASN A 79 17.45 -5.06 -0.72
C ASN A 79 18.29 -5.99 0.16
N LEU A 80 19.57 -6.05 -0.14
CA LEU A 80 20.53 -6.80 0.65
C LEU A 80 21.74 -5.92 0.93
N ALA A 81 22.10 -5.77 2.20
CA ALA A 81 23.31 -5.10 2.62
C ALA A 81 23.86 -5.80 3.86
N ASP A 82 25.17 -6.03 3.87
CA ASP A 82 25.86 -6.68 5.00
C ASP A 82 25.20 -7.98 5.46
N GLY A 83 24.68 -8.76 4.50
CA GLY A 83 24.03 -10.03 4.79
C GLY A 83 22.61 -9.91 5.34
N ALA A 84 22.05 -8.71 5.46
CA ALA A 84 20.71 -8.49 5.97
C ALA A 84 19.76 -8.03 4.85
N PHE A 85 18.54 -8.56 4.85
CA PHE A 85 17.52 -8.15 3.91
C PHE A 85 16.68 -7.01 4.49
N PHE A 86 16.32 -6.05 3.65
CA PHE A 86 15.45 -4.95 4.04
C PHE A 86 14.67 -4.42 2.85
N LEU A 87 13.58 -3.72 3.12
CA LEU A 87 12.70 -3.19 2.08
C LEU A 87 12.94 -1.70 1.86
N SER A 88 12.65 -1.26 0.64
CA SER A 88 12.45 0.15 0.33
C SER A 88 11.27 0.26 -0.64
N ALA A 89 10.65 1.43 -0.72
CA ALA A 89 9.44 1.60 -1.50
C ALA A 89 9.42 2.91 -2.26
N ARG A 90 8.73 2.89 -3.40
CA ARG A 90 8.38 4.09 -4.16
C ARG A 90 6.90 4.00 -4.52
N LEU A 91 6.15 5.05 -4.20
CA LEU A 91 4.74 5.16 -4.58
C LEU A 91 4.61 6.31 -5.58
N ASN A 92 4.13 6.00 -6.77
CA ASN A 92 3.83 7.00 -7.80
C ASN A 92 2.31 7.16 -7.86
N VAL A 93 1.82 8.34 -7.50
CA VAL A 93 0.40 8.60 -7.34
C VAL A 93 -0.10 9.42 -8.50
N SER A 94 -1.11 8.92 -9.20
CA SER A 94 -1.74 9.60 -10.33
C SER A 94 -3.14 10.08 -9.92
N LEU A 95 -3.33 11.40 -9.96
CA LEU A 95 -4.62 12.04 -9.68
C LEU A 95 -5.00 12.93 -10.87
N PRO A 96 -5.45 12.34 -11.99
CA PRO A 96 -5.75 13.09 -13.20
C PRO A 96 -6.79 14.20 -12.96
N GLY A 97 -6.51 15.39 -13.46
CA GLY A 97 -7.42 16.52 -13.32
C GLY A 97 -7.33 17.30 -11.99
N VAL A 98 -6.52 16.82 -11.05
CA VAL A 98 -6.25 17.55 -9.80
C VAL A 98 -5.01 18.40 -9.99
N TYR A 99 -5.07 19.68 -9.58
CA TYR A 99 -3.91 20.55 -9.63
C TYR A 99 -2.75 19.94 -8.84
N ARG A 100 -1.54 20.07 -9.38
CA ARG A 100 -0.35 19.45 -8.80
C ARG A 100 -0.13 19.84 -7.34
N SER A 101 -0.27 21.11 -7.01
CA SER A 101 -0.08 21.58 -5.64
C SER A 101 -1.09 20.95 -4.67
N VAL A 102 -2.34 20.79 -5.12
CA VAL A 102 -3.38 20.16 -4.33
C VAL A 102 -3.10 18.64 -4.20
N ALA A 103 -2.71 18.00 -5.29
CA ALA A 103 -2.34 16.59 -5.28
C ALA A 103 -1.19 16.32 -4.30
N GLU A 104 -0.17 17.16 -4.29
CA GLU A 104 0.97 17.03 -3.37
C GLU A 104 0.54 17.16 -1.91
N GLU A 105 -0.37 18.08 -1.60
CA GLU A 105 -0.92 18.19 -0.25
C GLU A 105 -1.70 16.96 0.17
N LEU A 106 -2.54 16.43 -0.73
CA LEU A 106 -3.34 15.24 -0.46
C LEU A 106 -2.45 14.02 -0.23
N VAL A 107 -1.41 13.87 -1.02
CA VAL A 107 -0.46 12.77 -0.92
C VAL A 107 0.25 12.78 0.43
N GLN A 108 0.69 13.94 0.89
CA GLN A 108 1.32 14.07 2.21
C GLN A 108 0.32 13.78 3.34
N ALA A 109 -0.89 14.32 3.24
CA ALA A 109 -1.93 14.09 4.24
C ALA A 109 -2.30 12.61 4.33
N ALA A 110 -2.37 11.92 3.19
CA ALA A 110 -2.70 10.49 3.13
C ALA A 110 -1.68 9.62 3.87
N HIS A 111 -0.39 9.96 3.82
CA HIS A 111 0.62 9.23 4.59
C HIS A 111 0.40 9.32 6.10
N GLY A 112 -0.15 10.43 6.58
CA GLY A 112 -0.50 10.60 7.99
C GLY A 112 -1.74 9.83 8.40
N ILE A 113 -2.58 9.43 7.45
CA ILE A 113 -3.84 8.71 7.69
C ILE A 113 -3.68 7.21 7.48
N CYS A 114 -2.98 6.80 6.42
CA CYS A 114 -2.81 5.39 6.05
C CYS A 114 -2.05 4.62 7.13
N PRO A 115 -2.66 3.60 7.76
CA PRO A 115 -1.97 2.83 8.78
C PRO A 115 -0.75 2.06 8.25
N TYR A 116 -0.75 1.66 6.97
CA TYR A 116 0.42 1.02 6.36
C TYR A 116 1.58 2.01 6.23
N SER A 117 1.29 3.24 5.79
CA SER A 117 2.32 4.29 5.74
C SER A 117 2.88 4.58 7.12
N LYS A 118 2.01 4.66 8.14
CA LYS A 118 2.45 4.87 9.53
C LYS A 118 3.37 3.74 10.01
N ALA A 119 3.07 2.50 9.64
CA ALA A 119 3.90 1.34 10.02
C ALA A 119 5.27 1.36 9.35
N MET A 120 5.34 1.90 8.12
CA MET A 120 6.57 1.89 7.32
C MET A 120 7.45 3.11 7.53
N HIS A 121 6.86 4.29 7.75
CA HIS A 121 7.62 5.52 7.92
C HIS A 121 8.56 5.44 9.12
N GLY A 122 9.79 5.88 8.91
CA GLY A 122 10.84 5.82 9.93
C GLY A 122 11.52 4.46 10.03
N ASN A 123 10.99 3.44 9.35
CA ASN A 123 11.55 2.09 9.36
C ASN A 123 12.21 1.74 8.01
N ILE A 124 11.59 2.12 6.90
CA ILE A 124 12.16 1.92 5.56
C ILE A 124 12.17 3.23 4.79
N SER A 125 12.98 3.28 3.72
CA SER A 125 12.99 4.42 2.80
C SER A 125 11.72 4.37 1.95
N VAL A 126 10.95 5.46 1.95
CA VAL A 126 9.71 5.61 1.16
C VAL A 126 9.81 6.88 0.33
N GLU A 127 9.82 6.72 -0.99
CA GLU A 127 9.75 7.84 -1.93
C GLU A 127 8.33 7.93 -2.46
N THR A 128 7.77 9.13 -2.51
CA THR A 128 6.41 9.34 -3.04
C THR A 128 6.41 10.46 -4.06
N ASN A 129 5.84 10.20 -5.22
CA ASN A 129 5.79 11.15 -6.33
C ASN A 129 4.36 11.32 -6.82
N VAL A 130 3.99 12.54 -7.15
CA VAL A 130 2.79 12.82 -7.92
C VAL A 130 3.18 12.79 -9.40
N VAL A 131 2.53 11.94 -10.16
CA VAL A 131 2.83 11.76 -11.57
C VAL A 131 1.67 12.10 -12.49
#